data_58fad134f2709618cf4da473029b4329
#
_entry.id   58fad134f2709618cf4da473029b4329
#
_cell.length_a   1.000
_cell.length_b   1.000
_cell.length_c   1.000
_cell.angle_alpha   90.00
_cell.angle_beta   90.00
_cell.angle_gamma   90.00
#
_symmetry.space_group_name_H-M   'P 1'
#
loop_
_entity.id
_entity.type
_entity.pdbx_description
1 polymer ?
#
loop_
_entity_poly.entity_id
_entity_poly.type
_entity_poly.pdbx_seq_one_letter_code
_entity_poly.pdbx_strand_id
1 'polypeptide(L)'
;MRSYRVARRDLRLWLTALTAMLVLTGVAVSVTQPQSSTTKNFGKVNDNYYRGSQPAGDDFAQLKALGIKTVVDLRIDRDPGEPERVLRLGMQYFNIPLKASKPATEEETNYFLKLVNDPTNWPVYVHCKGGRHRTGALTAVYRITHDNWTADKAWEEMKEFDFNNGLFGGPKAQKKFVYRFYEQHARAQR
;
A
#
# COMPACT_ATOMS: atom_id res chain seq x y z
N MET A 1 28.00 31.37 94.46
CA MET A 1 27.04 30.85 93.45
C MET A 1 27.76 30.87 92.14
N ARG A 2 28.13 29.74 91.62
CA ARG A 2 28.90 29.57 90.38
C ARG A 2 27.92 29.29 89.24
N SER A 3 27.89 30.10 88.23
CA SER A 3 27.10 29.88 87.06
C SER A 3 27.93 29.10 86.02
N TYR A 4 27.48 27.95 85.61
CA TYR A 4 28.08 27.18 84.54
C TYR A 4 27.43 27.58 83.18
N ARG A 5 28.25 28.09 82.26
CA ARG A 5 27.85 28.25 80.85
C ARG A 5 28.05 26.93 80.12
N VAL A 6 27.01 26.40 79.60
CA VAL A 6 27.05 25.27 78.71
C VAL A 6 27.31 25.79 77.30
N ALA A 7 28.43 25.36 76.72
CA ALA A 7 28.78 25.66 75.33
C ALA A 7 27.91 24.82 74.38
N ARG A 8 27.22 25.50 73.48
CA ARG A 8 26.50 24.84 72.38
C ARG A 8 27.53 24.32 71.35
N ARG A 9 27.61 23.02 71.21
CA ARG A 9 28.33 22.37 70.10
C ARG A 9 27.41 22.39 68.86
N ASP A 10 27.82 23.12 67.81
CA ASP A 10 27.17 23.10 66.51
C ASP A 10 27.46 21.75 65.83
N LEU A 11 26.47 20.91 65.81
CA LEU A 11 26.47 19.66 65.06
C LEU A 11 26.13 19.96 63.61
N ARG A 12 27.10 20.27 62.79
CA ARG A 12 26.92 20.37 61.33
C ARG A 12 26.79 18.98 60.77
N LEU A 13 25.55 18.55 60.57
CA LEU A 13 25.21 17.36 59.83
C LEU A 13 25.59 17.58 58.36
N TRP A 14 26.58 16.84 57.90
CA TRP A 14 26.94 16.71 56.49
C TRP A 14 25.88 15.78 55.83
N LEU A 15 24.86 16.35 55.24
CA LEU A 15 23.98 15.63 54.34
C LEU A 15 24.68 15.48 53.00
N THR A 16 25.32 14.35 52.79
CA THR A 16 25.77 13.93 51.46
C THR A 16 24.55 13.51 50.67
N ALA A 17 24.11 14.43 49.78
CA ALA A 17 23.09 14.11 48.78
C ALA A 17 23.70 13.15 47.75
N LEU A 18 23.34 11.87 47.86
CA LEU A 18 23.61 10.86 46.85
C LEU A 18 22.59 11.08 45.69
N THR A 19 22.96 11.89 44.72
CA THR A 19 22.19 12.00 43.47
C THR A 19 22.42 10.73 42.66
N ALA A 20 21.50 9.78 42.79
CA ALA A 20 21.44 8.63 41.90
C ALA A 20 21.04 9.13 40.50
N MET A 21 22.01 9.26 39.59
CA MET A 21 21.81 9.58 38.20
C MET A 21 21.23 8.34 37.49
N LEU A 22 19.93 8.30 37.35
CA LEU A 22 19.21 7.26 36.59
C LEU A 22 19.54 7.48 35.12
N VAL A 23 20.53 6.77 34.57
CA VAL A 23 20.80 6.74 33.13
C VAL A 23 19.67 5.90 32.50
N LEU A 24 18.60 6.57 32.03
CA LEU A 24 17.65 5.97 31.11
C LEU A 24 18.37 5.74 29.78
N THR A 25 18.85 4.54 29.56
CA THR A 25 19.22 4.09 28.21
C THR A 25 17.95 3.95 27.39
N GLY A 26 17.55 5.06 26.79
CA GLY A 26 16.47 5.06 25.79
C GLY A 26 16.91 4.22 24.61
N VAL A 27 16.37 3.00 24.49
CA VAL A 27 16.44 2.24 23.26
C VAL A 27 15.66 3.05 22.23
N ALA A 28 16.37 3.80 21.40
CA ALA A 28 15.78 4.47 20.26
C ALA A 28 15.27 3.38 19.31
N VAL A 29 13.98 3.06 19.40
CA VAL A 29 13.29 2.30 18.37
C VAL A 29 13.30 3.19 17.13
N SER A 30 14.24 2.94 16.22
CA SER A 30 14.20 3.54 14.89
C SER A 30 12.92 3.09 14.22
N VAL A 31 11.91 3.94 14.26
CA VAL A 31 10.73 3.79 13.40
C VAL A 31 11.23 4.06 11.99
N THR A 32 11.63 3.00 11.30
CA THR A 32 11.96 3.07 9.88
C THR A 32 10.69 3.52 9.17
N GLN A 33 10.68 4.76 8.69
CA GLN A 33 9.61 5.27 7.83
C GLN A 33 9.48 4.30 6.65
N PRO A 34 8.28 3.88 6.26
CA PRO A 34 8.11 3.02 5.11
C PRO A 34 8.72 3.73 3.91
N GLN A 35 9.76 3.14 3.34
CA GLN A 35 10.42 3.68 2.16
C GLN A 35 9.38 3.75 1.04
N SER A 36 9.25 4.91 0.43
CA SER A 36 8.41 5.07 -0.75
C SER A 36 8.93 4.14 -1.85
N SER A 37 8.06 3.27 -2.37
CA SER A 37 8.42 2.41 -3.50
C SER A 37 8.91 3.28 -4.67
N THR A 38 10.01 2.87 -5.32
CA THR A 38 10.53 3.52 -6.54
C THR A 38 9.69 3.18 -7.77
N THR A 39 8.74 2.28 -7.63
CA THR A 39 7.84 1.81 -8.70
C THR A 39 6.99 2.96 -9.24
N LYS A 40 7.02 3.19 -10.55
CA LYS A 40 6.20 4.24 -11.20
C LYS A 40 4.71 4.02 -10.94
N ASN A 41 3.96 5.12 -10.84
CA ASN A 41 2.52 5.07 -10.58
C ASN A 41 2.14 4.28 -9.33
N PHE A 42 3.06 4.26 -8.35
CA PHE A 42 2.81 3.66 -7.05
C PHE A 42 1.78 4.48 -6.28
N GLY A 43 0.83 3.80 -5.67
CA GLY A 43 -0.20 4.43 -4.84
C GLY A 43 -0.77 3.45 -3.83
N LYS A 44 -1.02 3.97 -2.63
CA LYS A 44 -1.80 3.29 -1.61
C LYS A 44 -3.26 3.65 -1.81
N VAL A 45 -4.08 2.68 -2.21
CA VAL A 45 -5.54 2.83 -2.38
C VAL A 45 -6.23 2.84 -1.01
N ASN A 46 -5.87 1.87 -0.16
CA ASN A 46 -6.21 1.79 1.26
C ASN A 46 -5.20 0.86 1.96
N ASP A 47 -5.46 0.47 3.22
CA ASP A 47 -4.53 -0.38 3.99
C ASP A 47 -4.35 -1.78 3.40
N ASN A 48 -5.33 -2.26 2.63
CA ASN A 48 -5.35 -3.60 2.06
C ASN A 48 -4.99 -3.65 0.57
N TYR A 49 -4.90 -2.48 -0.09
CA TYR A 49 -4.74 -2.43 -1.55
C TYR A 49 -3.73 -1.35 -1.96
N TYR A 50 -2.71 -1.76 -2.68
CA TYR A 50 -1.69 -0.93 -3.32
C TYR A 50 -1.68 -1.17 -4.82
N ARG A 51 -1.25 -0.17 -5.58
CA ARG A 51 -1.17 -0.24 -7.05
C ARG A 51 0.14 0.31 -7.57
N GLY A 52 0.50 -0.05 -8.80
CA GLY A 52 1.67 0.54 -9.44
C GLY A 52 2.02 -0.07 -10.79
N SER A 53 3.23 0.25 -11.27
CA SER A 53 3.83 -0.40 -12.44
C SER A 53 4.46 -1.74 -12.02
N GLN A 54 4.93 -2.49 -13.02
CA GLN A 54 5.72 -3.70 -12.79
C GLN A 54 6.93 -3.40 -11.91
N PRO A 55 7.11 -4.12 -10.79
CA PRO A 55 8.28 -3.99 -9.96
C PRO A 55 9.54 -4.50 -10.68
N ALA A 56 10.69 -3.89 -10.39
CA ALA A 56 11.97 -4.29 -10.94
C ALA A 56 13.06 -4.26 -9.86
N GLY A 57 14.07 -5.13 -9.99
CA GLY A 57 15.19 -5.15 -9.05
C GLY A 57 14.73 -5.27 -7.60
N ASP A 58 15.11 -4.30 -6.77
CA ASP A 58 14.85 -4.24 -5.33
C ASP A 58 13.41 -3.83 -4.97
N ASP A 59 12.59 -3.41 -5.94
CA ASP A 59 11.19 -3.01 -5.68
C ASP A 59 10.40 -4.13 -5.00
N PHE A 60 10.67 -5.41 -5.34
CA PHE A 60 10.00 -6.54 -4.68
C PHE A 60 10.31 -6.62 -3.18
N ALA A 61 11.56 -6.36 -2.79
CA ALA A 61 11.94 -6.29 -1.38
C ALA A 61 11.28 -5.10 -0.67
N GLN A 62 11.16 -3.96 -1.35
CA GLN A 62 10.45 -2.80 -0.83
C GLN A 62 8.96 -3.08 -0.63
N LEU A 63 8.28 -3.74 -1.59
CA LEU A 63 6.89 -4.18 -1.43
C LEU A 63 6.74 -5.11 -0.22
N LYS A 64 7.66 -6.05 -0.04
CA LYS A 64 7.67 -6.92 1.16
C LYS A 64 7.83 -6.12 2.44
N ALA A 65 8.75 -5.14 2.46
CA ALA A 65 8.97 -4.25 3.62
C ALA A 65 7.74 -3.38 3.94
N LEU A 66 6.92 -3.02 2.93
CA LEU A 66 5.62 -2.37 3.10
C LEU A 66 4.53 -3.32 3.64
N GLY A 67 4.85 -4.59 3.88
CA GLY A 67 3.92 -5.59 4.39
C GLY A 67 3.05 -6.27 3.32
N ILE A 68 3.31 -6.02 2.00
CA ILE A 68 2.55 -6.66 0.93
C ILE A 68 2.68 -8.19 1.06
N LYS A 69 1.54 -8.87 1.02
CA LYS A 69 1.46 -10.34 1.06
C LYS A 69 1.26 -10.94 -0.32
N THR A 70 0.59 -10.21 -1.20
CA THR A 70 0.16 -10.75 -2.49
C THR A 70 0.46 -9.77 -3.61
N VAL A 71 1.08 -10.26 -4.68
CA VAL A 71 1.29 -9.53 -5.94
C VAL A 71 0.33 -10.06 -7.01
N VAL A 72 -0.40 -9.14 -7.65
CA VAL A 72 -1.36 -9.45 -8.72
C VAL A 72 -0.88 -8.82 -10.02
N ASP A 73 -0.37 -9.63 -10.93
CA ASP A 73 0.07 -9.20 -12.26
C ASP A 73 -1.06 -9.28 -13.29
N LEU A 74 -1.44 -8.13 -13.84
CA LEU A 74 -2.51 -8.00 -14.83
C LEU A 74 -2.04 -8.16 -16.28
N ARG A 75 -0.90 -8.78 -16.52
CA ARG A 75 -0.32 -8.86 -17.86
C ARG A 75 -0.43 -10.26 -18.47
N ILE A 76 -0.83 -10.30 -19.73
CA ILE A 76 -0.67 -11.50 -20.55
C ILE A 76 0.81 -11.69 -20.98
N ASP A 77 1.53 -10.57 -21.18
CA ASP A 77 2.94 -10.47 -21.53
C ASP A 77 3.82 -10.35 -20.26
N ARG A 78 3.60 -11.23 -19.29
CA ARG A 78 4.28 -11.24 -18.00
C ARG A 78 5.78 -11.53 -18.12
N ASP A 79 6.56 -11.06 -17.13
CA ASP A 79 7.94 -11.48 -16.95
C ASP A 79 7.97 -12.91 -16.35
N PRO A 80 8.58 -13.89 -17.04
CA PRO A 80 8.61 -15.27 -16.55
C PRO A 80 9.28 -15.46 -15.19
N GLY A 81 10.25 -14.61 -14.84
CA GLY A 81 10.98 -14.67 -13.57
C GLY A 81 10.28 -13.97 -12.41
N GLU A 82 9.21 -13.22 -12.65
CA GLU A 82 8.52 -12.48 -11.60
C GLU A 82 7.88 -13.39 -10.53
N PRO A 83 7.16 -14.47 -10.88
CA PRO A 83 6.59 -15.37 -9.90
C PRO A 83 7.62 -15.90 -8.91
N GLU A 84 8.78 -16.33 -9.42
CA GLU A 84 9.85 -16.87 -8.58
C GLU A 84 10.42 -15.81 -7.62
N ARG A 85 10.61 -14.57 -8.09
CA ARG A 85 11.09 -13.46 -7.24
C ARG A 85 10.10 -13.16 -6.10
N VAL A 86 8.81 -13.11 -6.40
CA VAL A 86 7.74 -12.88 -5.43
C VAL A 86 7.68 -13.98 -4.39
N LEU A 87 7.67 -15.24 -4.84
CA LEU A 87 7.58 -16.41 -3.97
C LEU A 87 8.81 -16.55 -3.05
N ARG A 88 10.02 -16.25 -3.55
CA ARG A 88 11.24 -16.26 -2.71
C ARG A 88 11.20 -15.27 -1.55
N LEU A 89 10.45 -14.20 -1.67
CA LEU A 89 10.23 -13.22 -0.59
C LEU A 89 9.08 -13.62 0.35
N GLY A 90 8.50 -14.80 0.18
CA GLY A 90 7.37 -15.27 0.98
C GLY A 90 6.09 -14.49 0.73
N MET A 91 5.91 -13.94 -0.46
CA MET A 91 4.66 -13.34 -0.93
C MET A 91 3.94 -14.33 -1.87
N GLN A 92 2.63 -14.15 -2.03
CA GLN A 92 1.83 -14.87 -3.02
C GLN A 92 1.86 -14.15 -4.37
N TYR A 93 1.72 -14.90 -5.45
CA TYR A 93 1.65 -14.36 -6.81
C TYR A 93 0.43 -14.90 -7.54
N PHE A 94 -0.35 -13.97 -8.11
CA PHE A 94 -1.47 -14.29 -9.01
C PHE A 94 -1.31 -13.56 -10.33
N ASN A 95 -1.71 -14.20 -11.42
CA ASN A 95 -1.73 -13.58 -12.74
C ASN A 95 -3.14 -13.59 -13.32
N ILE A 96 -3.60 -12.42 -13.74
CA ILE A 96 -4.81 -12.24 -14.52
C ILE A 96 -4.39 -11.72 -15.90
N PRO A 97 -4.34 -12.57 -16.94
CA PRO A 97 -3.64 -12.30 -18.18
C PRO A 97 -4.42 -11.37 -19.12
N LEU A 98 -4.54 -10.10 -18.79
CA LEU A 98 -5.28 -9.10 -19.55
C LEU A 98 -4.47 -8.57 -20.76
N LYS A 99 -5.16 -8.40 -21.89
CA LYS A 99 -4.60 -7.72 -23.06
C LYS A 99 -4.61 -6.19 -22.87
N ALA A 100 -3.51 -5.51 -23.18
CA ALA A 100 -3.44 -4.05 -23.03
C ALA A 100 -4.43 -3.29 -23.93
N SER A 101 -4.80 -3.86 -25.07
CA SER A 101 -5.70 -3.27 -26.07
C SER A 101 -7.20 -3.49 -25.80
N LYS A 102 -7.54 -4.36 -24.84
CA LYS A 102 -8.95 -4.73 -24.53
C LYS A 102 -9.23 -4.52 -23.05
N PRO A 103 -10.49 -4.15 -22.70
CA PRO A 103 -10.93 -4.18 -21.31
C PRO A 103 -10.98 -5.63 -20.79
N ALA A 104 -11.00 -5.75 -19.46
CA ALA A 104 -11.31 -7.02 -18.81
C ALA A 104 -12.72 -7.51 -19.18
N THR A 105 -12.88 -8.82 -19.30
CA THR A 105 -14.18 -9.46 -19.40
C THR A 105 -14.89 -9.44 -18.04
N GLU A 106 -16.15 -9.81 -18.01
CA GLU A 106 -16.91 -9.95 -16.76
C GLU A 106 -16.28 -11.03 -15.85
N GLU A 107 -15.89 -12.16 -16.41
CA GLU A 107 -15.24 -13.25 -15.68
C GLU A 107 -13.90 -12.80 -15.06
N GLU A 108 -13.03 -12.14 -15.84
CA GLU A 108 -11.76 -11.59 -15.37
C GLU A 108 -11.97 -10.54 -14.28
N THR A 109 -13.01 -9.71 -14.42
CA THR A 109 -13.38 -8.67 -13.45
C THR A 109 -13.86 -9.30 -12.13
N ASN A 110 -14.73 -10.29 -12.21
CA ASN A 110 -15.26 -11.01 -11.04
C ASN A 110 -14.15 -11.79 -10.32
N TYR A 111 -13.26 -12.43 -11.05
CA TYR A 111 -12.10 -13.10 -10.48
C TYR A 111 -11.17 -12.11 -9.77
N PHE A 112 -10.89 -10.97 -10.40
CA PHE A 112 -10.12 -9.89 -9.78
C PHE A 112 -10.75 -9.41 -8.47
N LEU A 113 -12.04 -9.09 -8.47
CA LEU A 113 -12.74 -8.62 -7.27
C LEU A 113 -12.74 -9.67 -6.17
N LYS A 114 -12.96 -10.94 -6.49
CA LYS A 114 -12.86 -12.04 -5.53
C LYS A 114 -11.47 -12.09 -4.89
N LEU A 115 -10.41 -11.97 -5.68
CA LEU A 115 -9.03 -12.05 -5.22
C LEU A 115 -8.65 -10.88 -4.31
N VAL A 116 -8.96 -9.65 -4.72
CA VAL A 116 -8.55 -8.43 -3.97
C VAL A 116 -9.42 -8.15 -2.74
N ASN A 117 -10.62 -8.74 -2.65
CA ASN A 117 -11.49 -8.65 -1.49
C ASN A 117 -11.33 -9.81 -0.49
N ASP A 118 -10.51 -10.81 -0.80
CA ASP A 118 -10.21 -11.90 0.13
C ASP A 118 -9.20 -11.44 1.19
N PRO A 119 -9.58 -11.40 2.49
CA PRO A 119 -8.69 -10.98 3.56
C PRO A 119 -7.41 -11.81 3.69
N THR A 120 -7.41 -13.05 3.23
CA THR A 120 -6.23 -13.93 3.27
C THR A 120 -5.10 -13.43 2.37
N ASN A 121 -5.44 -12.63 1.34
CA ASN A 121 -4.50 -12.05 0.39
C ASN A 121 -3.94 -10.67 0.83
N TRP A 122 -4.53 -10.04 1.83
CA TRP A 122 -4.18 -8.64 2.18
C TRP A 122 -2.85 -8.48 2.93
N PRO A 123 -2.14 -7.37 2.70
CA PRO A 123 -2.35 -6.37 1.63
C PRO A 123 -1.93 -6.87 0.24
N VAL A 124 -2.68 -6.45 -0.80
CA VAL A 124 -2.36 -6.78 -2.20
C VAL A 124 -1.61 -5.65 -2.91
N TYR A 125 -0.72 -5.98 -3.82
CA TYR A 125 -0.14 -5.06 -4.79
C TYR A 125 -0.57 -5.44 -6.20
N VAL A 126 -1.33 -4.58 -6.86
CA VAL A 126 -1.88 -4.81 -8.20
C VAL A 126 -1.11 -3.99 -9.23
N HIS A 127 -0.61 -4.64 -10.27
CA HIS A 127 0.15 -3.94 -11.29
C HIS A 127 -0.11 -4.46 -12.71
N CYS A 128 0.28 -3.64 -13.67
CA CYS A 128 0.52 -4.03 -15.06
C CYS A 128 1.89 -3.50 -15.47
N LYS A 129 2.21 -3.38 -16.77
CA LYS A 129 3.51 -2.87 -17.18
C LYS A 129 3.79 -1.45 -16.68
N GLY A 130 2.87 -0.52 -16.88
CA GLY A 130 3.04 0.89 -16.51
C GLY A 130 2.19 1.36 -15.32
N GLY A 131 1.39 0.51 -14.69
CA GLY A 131 0.51 0.90 -13.59
C GLY A 131 -0.63 1.85 -13.98
N ARG A 132 -0.83 2.09 -15.28
CA ARG A 132 -1.74 3.12 -15.81
C ARG A 132 -3.10 2.57 -16.23
N HIS A 133 -3.16 1.77 -17.32
CA HIS A 133 -4.40 1.44 -18.01
C HIS A 133 -5.14 0.24 -17.40
N ARG A 134 -4.59 -1.00 -17.47
CA ARG A 134 -5.19 -2.21 -16.87
C ARG A 134 -5.35 -2.06 -15.37
N THR A 135 -4.28 -1.62 -14.70
CA THR A 135 -4.30 -1.34 -13.26
C THR A 135 -5.31 -0.25 -12.92
N GLY A 136 -5.31 0.87 -13.66
CA GLY A 136 -6.27 1.96 -13.42
C GLY A 136 -7.71 1.51 -13.57
N ALA A 137 -8.05 0.77 -14.65
CA ALA A 137 -9.41 0.32 -14.90
C ALA A 137 -9.92 -0.65 -13.82
N LEU A 138 -9.09 -1.62 -13.38
CA LEU A 138 -9.50 -2.54 -12.33
C LEU A 138 -9.49 -1.90 -10.93
N THR A 139 -8.58 -0.95 -10.66
CA THR A 139 -8.67 -0.13 -9.45
C THR A 139 -9.96 0.70 -9.44
N ALA A 140 -10.37 1.28 -10.56
CA ALA A 140 -11.66 1.99 -10.67
C ALA A 140 -12.85 1.07 -10.35
N VAL A 141 -12.84 -0.17 -10.86
CA VAL A 141 -13.86 -1.19 -10.53
C VAL A 141 -13.85 -1.47 -9.01
N TYR A 142 -12.70 -1.63 -8.40
CA TYR A 142 -12.58 -1.81 -6.95
C TYR A 142 -13.16 -0.60 -6.18
N ARG A 143 -12.82 0.64 -6.56
CA ARG A 143 -13.36 1.87 -5.96
C ARG A 143 -14.88 1.96 -6.07
N ILE A 144 -15.44 1.58 -7.22
CA ILE A 144 -16.89 1.57 -7.44
C ILE A 144 -17.59 0.57 -6.51
N THR A 145 -17.04 -0.65 -6.39
CA THR A 145 -17.68 -1.73 -5.61
C THR A 145 -17.41 -1.64 -4.10
N HIS A 146 -16.22 -1.22 -3.71
CA HIS A 146 -15.78 -1.20 -2.31
C HIS A 146 -16.04 0.15 -1.64
N ASP A 147 -15.74 1.27 -2.35
CA ASP A 147 -15.84 2.62 -1.80
C ASP A 147 -17.12 3.35 -2.25
N ASN A 148 -17.99 2.71 -3.03
CA ASN A 148 -19.20 3.28 -3.61
C ASN A 148 -18.93 4.57 -4.44
N TRP A 149 -17.79 4.61 -5.13
CA TRP A 149 -17.46 5.75 -5.97
C TRP A 149 -18.29 5.79 -7.25
N THR A 150 -18.56 7.03 -7.73
CA THR A 150 -19.08 7.22 -9.08
C THR A 150 -18.00 6.93 -10.14
N ALA A 151 -18.44 6.65 -11.36
CA ALA A 151 -17.51 6.48 -12.49
C ALA A 151 -16.63 7.71 -12.72
N ASP A 152 -17.21 8.92 -12.55
CA ASP A 152 -16.46 10.17 -12.71
C ASP A 152 -15.34 10.29 -11.64
N LYS A 153 -15.64 10.02 -10.38
CA LYS A 153 -14.62 10.04 -9.32
C LYS A 153 -13.51 9.03 -9.57
N ALA A 154 -13.85 7.82 -9.96
CA ALA A 154 -12.88 6.78 -10.32
C ALA A 154 -12.06 7.17 -11.56
N TRP A 155 -12.66 7.86 -12.52
CA TRP A 155 -11.97 8.38 -13.69
C TRP A 155 -10.96 9.48 -13.34
N GLU A 156 -11.29 10.40 -12.42
CA GLU A 156 -10.36 11.41 -11.95
C GLU A 156 -9.12 10.76 -11.30
N GLU A 157 -9.31 9.77 -10.40
CA GLU A 157 -8.17 9.02 -9.84
C GLU A 157 -7.33 8.34 -10.94
N MET A 158 -7.95 7.75 -11.96
CA MET A 158 -7.19 7.14 -13.06
C MET A 158 -6.26 8.16 -13.75
N LYS A 159 -6.68 9.42 -13.90
CA LYS A 159 -5.87 10.49 -14.50
C LYS A 159 -4.68 10.87 -13.63
N GLU A 160 -4.82 10.87 -12.32
CA GLU A 160 -3.73 11.12 -11.37
C GLU A 160 -2.58 10.10 -11.51
N PHE A 161 -2.90 8.89 -12.01
CA PHE A 161 -1.93 7.83 -12.27
C PHE A 161 -1.56 7.70 -13.76
N ASP A 162 -1.35 8.80 -14.44
CA ASP A 162 -0.91 8.86 -15.85
C ASP A 162 -1.84 8.14 -16.84
N PHE A 163 -3.11 7.97 -16.51
CA PHE A 163 -4.04 7.43 -17.48
C PHE A 163 -4.28 8.47 -18.57
N ASN A 164 -3.59 8.32 -19.68
CA ASN A 164 -3.79 9.17 -20.85
C ASN A 164 -4.63 8.48 -21.91
N ASN A 165 -5.33 9.27 -22.70
CA ASN A 165 -6.19 8.75 -23.77
C ASN A 165 -5.43 8.20 -24.98
N GLY A 166 -4.10 8.04 -24.93
CA GLY A 166 -3.22 7.45 -25.92
C GLY A 166 -3.72 7.48 -27.38
N LEU A 167 -2.85 7.57 -28.34
CA LEU A 167 -3.20 7.57 -29.78
C LEU A 167 -3.87 6.26 -30.25
N PHE A 168 -3.73 5.17 -29.48
CA PHE A 168 -4.25 3.85 -29.83
C PHE A 168 -5.43 3.47 -28.92
N GLY A 169 -6.50 2.95 -29.49
CA GLY A 169 -7.85 2.74 -28.92
C GLY A 169 -8.00 2.05 -27.55
N GLY A 170 -6.92 1.45 -27.00
CA GLY A 170 -6.96 0.76 -25.70
C GLY A 170 -7.40 1.64 -24.52
N PRO A 171 -6.84 2.85 -24.30
CA PRO A 171 -7.26 3.73 -23.24
C PRO A 171 -8.74 4.15 -23.30
N LYS A 172 -9.24 4.45 -24.52
CA LYS A 172 -10.67 4.78 -24.72
C LYS A 172 -11.58 3.60 -24.35
N ALA A 173 -11.17 2.38 -24.69
CA ALA A 173 -11.92 1.17 -24.36
C ALA A 173 -11.96 0.93 -22.85
N GLN A 174 -10.87 1.16 -22.14
CA GLN A 174 -10.78 1.05 -20.67
C GLN A 174 -11.70 2.09 -19.99
N LYS A 175 -11.69 3.36 -20.43
CA LYS A 175 -12.62 4.39 -19.92
C LYS A 175 -14.08 3.94 -20.10
N LYS A 176 -14.45 3.55 -21.32
CA LYS A 176 -15.81 3.08 -21.63
C LYS A 176 -16.21 1.88 -20.77
N PHE A 177 -15.28 0.97 -20.50
CA PHE A 177 -15.48 -0.18 -19.63
C PHE A 177 -15.84 0.26 -18.19
N VAL A 178 -15.11 1.19 -17.60
CA VAL A 178 -15.36 1.67 -16.23
C VAL A 178 -16.75 2.29 -16.10
N TYR A 179 -17.15 3.14 -17.07
CA TYR A 179 -18.48 3.76 -17.05
C TYR A 179 -19.60 2.74 -17.22
N ARG A 180 -19.44 1.78 -18.14
CA ARG A 180 -20.42 0.70 -18.33
C ARG A 180 -20.51 -0.19 -17.09
N PHE A 181 -19.38 -0.51 -16.46
CA PHE A 181 -19.37 -1.28 -15.23
C PHE A 181 -20.16 -0.57 -14.12
N TYR A 182 -19.92 0.74 -13.94
CA TYR A 182 -20.67 1.55 -12.97
C TYR A 182 -22.18 1.51 -13.22
N GLU A 183 -22.62 1.70 -14.46
CA GLU A 183 -24.05 1.63 -14.82
C GLU A 183 -24.67 0.27 -14.50
N GLN A 184 -23.96 -0.81 -14.80
CA GLN A 184 -24.41 -2.19 -14.52
C GLN A 184 -24.49 -2.44 -13.01
N HIS A 185 -23.45 -2.04 -12.27
CA HIS A 185 -23.40 -2.18 -10.82
C HIS A 185 -24.52 -1.39 -10.12
N ALA A 186 -24.75 -0.15 -10.52
CA ALA A 186 -25.83 0.68 -9.97
C ALA A 186 -27.24 0.12 -10.26
N ARG A 187 -27.44 -0.58 -11.39
CA ARG A 187 -28.72 -1.26 -11.70
C ARG A 187 -28.93 -2.50 -10.83
N ALA A 188 -27.86 -3.24 -10.54
CA ALA A 188 -27.94 -4.45 -9.71
C ALA A 188 -28.20 -4.17 -8.22
N GLN A 189 -28.03 -2.93 -7.77
CA GLN A 189 -28.28 -2.50 -6.39
C GLN A 189 -29.68 -1.89 -6.16
N ARG A 190 -30.48 -1.75 -7.21
CA ARG A 190 -31.88 -1.25 -7.15
C ARG A 190 -32.88 -2.38 -7.01
#